data_abb27e9b5c4bdd8fa7b1351f0da0129b
#
_entry.id   abb27e9b5c4bdd8fa7b1351f0da0129b
#
_cell.length_a   1.000
_cell.length_b   1.000
_cell.length_c   1.000
_cell.angle_alpha   90.00
_cell.angle_beta   90.00
_cell.angle_gamma   90.00
#
_symmetry.space_group_name_H-M   'P 1'
#
loop_
_entity.id
_entity.type
_entity.pdbx_description
1 polymer ?
#
loop_
_entity_poly.entity_id
_entity_poly.type
_entity_poly.pdbx_seq_one_letter_code
_entity_poly.pdbx_strand_id
1 'polypeptide(L)'
;MLQKQSYSRRALSRLPASEDIWLCWRCNERDDVSRVLDISIDGLFIETPHLNMKEGMPAKLDFLVQEGRIKADAVVRHVRRGSGLGLRFIALGDSDRQRLKTLLTRLRTSGAQPSSHPFPQLEQL
;
A
#
# COMPACT_ATOMS: atom_id res chain seq x y z
N MET A 1 -25.57 8.26 -8.71
CA MET A 1 -24.89 7.80 -9.87
C MET A 1 -23.45 8.09 -9.87
N LEU A 2 -23.10 9.35 -9.85
CA LEU A 2 -21.69 9.68 -9.84
C LEU A 2 -20.97 9.15 -8.64
N GLN A 3 -21.62 9.20 -7.52
CA GLN A 3 -21.02 8.67 -6.32
C GLN A 3 -20.71 7.23 -6.44
N LYS A 4 -21.60 6.52 -7.07
CA LYS A 4 -21.44 5.12 -7.24
C LYS A 4 -20.23 4.82 -8.09
N GLN A 5 -20.03 5.60 -9.13
CA GLN A 5 -18.88 5.42 -9.97
C GLN A 5 -17.60 5.70 -9.24
N SER A 6 -17.59 6.76 -8.47
CA SER A 6 -16.42 7.09 -7.69
C SER A 6 -16.06 5.99 -6.74
N TYR A 7 -17.07 5.47 -6.11
CA TYR A 7 -16.86 4.42 -5.15
C TYR A 7 -16.31 3.16 -5.82
N SER A 8 -16.84 2.83 -6.97
CA SER A 8 -16.36 1.68 -7.71
C SER A 8 -14.92 1.83 -8.13
N ARG A 9 -14.57 3.01 -8.58
CA ARG A 9 -13.19 3.25 -8.98
C ARG A 9 -12.24 3.09 -7.83
N ARG A 10 -12.64 3.58 -6.68
CA ARG A 10 -11.80 3.46 -5.51
C ARG A 10 -11.58 2.00 -5.14
N ALA A 11 -12.64 1.21 -5.20
CA ALA A 11 -12.52 -0.20 -4.90
C ALA A 11 -11.61 -0.90 -5.88
N LEU A 12 -11.70 -0.53 -7.15
CA LEU A 12 -10.88 -1.15 -8.16
C LEU A 12 -9.43 -0.73 -8.09
N SER A 13 -9.14 0.41 -7.48
CA SER A 13 -7.77 0.89 -7.42
C SER A 13 -6.97 0.28 -6.28
N ARG A 14 -7.63 -0.41 -5.35
CA ARG A 14 -6.92 -1.02 -4.24
C ARG A 14 -6.55 -2.44 -4.60
N LEU A 15 -5.28 -2.75 -4.46
CA LEU A 15 -4.75 -4.06 -4.80
C LEU A 15 -4.19 -4.72 -3.56
N PRO A 16 -4.50 -6.00 -3.34
CA PRO A 16 -3.84 -6.71 -2.26
C PRO A 16 -2.36 -6.79 -2.56
N ALA A 17 -1.56 -6.75 -1.52
CA ALA A 17 -0.13 -6.91 -1.68
C ALA A 17 0.13 -8.40 -1.83
N SER A 18 0.28 -8.85 -3.07
CA SER A 18 0.45 -10.26 -3.35
C SER A 18 1.86 -10.75 -3.05
N GLU A 19 2.70 -9.87 -2.57
CA GLU A 19 4.05 -10.20 -2.14
C GLU A 19 4.28 -9.46 -0.82
N ASP A 20 5.33 -9.83 -0.12
CA ASP A 20 5.62 -9.18 1.15
C ASP A 20 6.24 -7.82 0.91
N ILE A 21 5.52 -6.80 1.31
CA ILE A 21 6.00 -5.44 1.24
C ILE A 21 6.03 -4.91 2.66
N TRP A 22 7.21 -4.48 3.09
CA TRP A 22 7.39 -3.95 4.44
C TRP A 22 7.57 -2.46 4.36
N LEU A 23 6.78 -1.75 5.15
CA LEU A 23 6.81 -0.30 5.20
C LEU A 23 7.53 0.14 6.46
N CYS A 24 8.55 0.98 6.28
CA CYS A 24 9.14 1.69 7.40
C CYS A 24 8.39 3.00 7.51
N TRP A 25 7.85 3.30 8.66
CA TRP A 25 7.06 4.51 8.79
C TRP A 25 7.35 5.21 10.11
N ARG A 26 7.23 6.52 10.07
CA ARG A 26 7.47 7.34 11.24
C ARG A 26 6.26 8.22 11.46
N CYS A 27 5.73 8.17 12.66
CA CYS A 27 4.59 8.95 13.03
C CYS A 27 4.81 9.44 14.45
N ASN A 28 4.77 10.75 14.64
CA ASN A 28 4.89 11.32 15.96
C ASN A 28 6.21 10.89 16.65
N GLU A 29 7.31 10.98 15.90
CA GLU A 29 8.65 10.66 16.39
C GLU A 29 8.85 9.20 16.75
N ARG A 30 7.99 8.35 16.26
CA ARG A 30 8.06 6.94 16.52
C ARG A 30 8.25 6.21 15.21
N ASP A 31 9.26 5.37 15.16
CA ASP A 31 9.55 4.57 13.96
C ASP A 31 9.02 3.17 14.14
N ASP A 32 8.49 2.62 13.06
CA ASP A 32 8.00 1.26 13.10
C ASP A 32 8.09 0.65 11.71
N VAL A 33 7.98 -0.67 11.65
CA VAL A 33 7.99 -1.41 10.40
C VAL A 33 6.75 -2.28 10.39
N SER A 34 5.96 -2.20 9.34
CA SER A 34 4.71 -2.92 9.25
C SER A 34 4.52 -3.49 7.87
N ARG A 35 3.76 -4.56 7.80
CA ARG A 35 3.47 -5.21 6.54
C ARG A 35 2.35 -4.47 5.83
N VAL A 36 2.51 -4.29 4.53
CA VAL A 36 1.49 -3.65 3.70
C VAL A 36 0.49 -4.72 3.28
N LEU A 37 -0.78 -4.49 3.56
CA LEU A 37 -1.83 -5.43 3.20
C LEU A 37 -2.46 -5.11 1.85
N ASP A 38 -2.65 -3.83 1.56
CA ASP A 38 -3.11 -3.42 0.23
C ASP A 38 -2.56 -2.04 -0.08
N ILE A 39 -2.57 -1.69 -1.34
CA ILE A 39 -1.94 -0.47 -1.82
C ILE A 39 -2.67 0.04 -3.05
N SER A 40 -2.71 1.37 -3.20
CA SER A 40 -3.31 2.02 -4.35
C SER A 40 -2.49 3.26 -4.65
N ILE A 41 -2.90 3.99 -5.69
CA ILE A 41 -2.23 5.24 -6.03
C ILE A 41 -2.46 6.30 -4.94
N ASP A 42 -3.48 6.14 -4.13
CA ASP A 42 -3.83 7.12 -3.11
C ASP A 42 -3.27 6.81 -1.73
N GLY A 43 -2.90 5.58 -1.47
CA GLY A 43 -2.43 5.21 -0.15
C GLY A 43 -2.30 3.72 0.03
N LEU A 44 -2.14 3.32 1.29
CA LEU A 44 -1.98 1.90 1.60
C LEU A 44 -2.55 1.59 2.97
N PHE A 45 -2.77 0.31 3.20
CA PHE A 45 -3.23 -0.17 4.49
C PHE A 45 -2.16 -1.08 5.06
N ILE A 46 -1.80 -0.86 6.31
CA ILE A 46 -0.75 -1.65 6.95
C ILE A 46 -1.30 -2.38 8.16
N GLU A 47 -0.68 -3.50 8.44
CA GLU A 47 -1.02 -4.31 9.60
C GLU A 47 -0.19 -3.80 10.78
N THR A 48 -0.84 -3.36 11.82
CA THR A 48 -0.15 -2.89 13.02
C THR A 48 -1.10 -2.94 14.20
N PRO A 49 -0.61 -3.35 15.37
CA PRO A 49 -1.44 -3.37 16.57
C PRO A 49 -1.50 -2.03 17.28
N HIS A 50 -0.82 -1.01 16.77
CA HIS A 50 -0.77 0.27 17.48
C HIS A 50 -2.13 0.94 17.51
N LEU A 51 -2.59 1.27 18.69
CA LEU A 51 -3.89 1.87 18.88
C LEU A 51 -3.82 3.36 19.20
N ASN A 52 -2.60 3.89 19.30
CA ASN A 52 -2.43 5.29 19.67
C ASN A 52 -2.53 6.24 18.50
N MET A 53 -2.63 5.71 17.31
CA MET A 53 -2.67 6.56 16.13
C MET A 53 -4.07 7.10 15.95
N LYS A 54 -4.14 8.35 15.50
CA LYS A 54 -5.42 9.02 15.27
C LYS A 54 -5.49 9.53 13.86
N GLU A 55 -6.71 9.63 13.36
CA GLU A 55 -6.91 10.18 12.03
C GLU A 55 -6.36 11.58 11.96
N GLY A 56 -5.72 11.88 10.85
CA GLY A 56 -5.12 13.18 10.63
C GLY A 56 -3.66 13.29 11.03
N MET A 57 -3.13 12.31 11.75
CA MET A 57 -1.73 12.37 12.14
C MET A 57 -0.84 12.20 10.92
N PRO A 58 0.17 13.04 10.77
CA PRO A 58 1.08 12.91 9.63
C PRO A 58 2.05 11.75 9.84
N ALA A 59 2.45 11.15 8.74
CA ALA A 59 3.39 10.04 8.78
C ALA A 59 4.34 10.14 7.60
N LYS A 60 5.56 9.67 7.80
CA LYS A 60 6.53 9.57 6.72
C LYS A 60 6.71 8.10 6.40
N LEU A 61 6.66 7.79 5.13
CA LEU A 61 6.65 6.41 4.66
C LEU A 61 7.87 6.15 3.78
N ASP A 62 8.38 4.93 3.88
CA ASP A 62 9.55 4.53 3.12
C ASP A 62 9.50 3.04 2.93
N PHE A 63 9.46 2.58 1.70
CA PHE A 63 9.46 1.14 1.45
C PHE A 63 10.25 0.82 0.20
N LEU A 64 10.82 -0.36 0.19
CA LEU A 64 11.66 -0.83 -0.90
C LEU A 64 10.96 -1.99 -1.59
N VAL A 65 10.79 -1.85 -2.89
CA VAL A 65 10.17 -2.88 -3.70
C VAL A 65 11.06 -3.12 -4.91
N GLN A 66 10.63 -4.01 -5.76
CA GLN A 66 11.39 -4.38 -6.94
C GLN A 66 11.71 -3.16 -7.81
N GLU A 67 10.78 -2.23 -7.88
CA GLU A 67 10.93 -1.02 -8.69
C GLU A 67 11.88 -0.01 -8.09
N GLY A 68 12.23 -0.18 -6.84
CA GLY A 68 13.12 0.73 -6.16
C GLY A 68 12.50 1.24 -4.88
N ARG A 69 13.11 2.26 -4.33
CA ARG A 69 12.67 2.83 -3.07
C ARG A 69 11.58 3.86 -3.30
N ILE A 70 10.52 3.78 -2.51
CA ILE A 70 9.42 4.72 -2.60
C ILE A 70 9.26 5.41 -1.27
N LYS A 71 9.29 6.73 -1.28
CA LYS A 71 9.08 7.55 -0.10
C LYS A 71 7.87 8.43 -0.30
N ALA A 72 7.13 8.65 0.75
CA ALA A 72 5.92 9.47 0.68
C ALA A 72 5.65 10.12 2.01
N ASP A 73 4.99 11.27 1.95
CA ASP A 73 4.38 11.85 3.14
C ASP A 73 2.92 11.43 3.10
N ALA A 74 2.37 11.11 4.24
CA ALA A 74 1.01 10.59 4.33
C ALA A 74 0.34 11.08 5.59
N VAL A 75 -0.96 10.82 5.68
CA VAL A 75 -1.72 11.06 6.91
C VAL A 75 -2.50 9.80 7.23
N VAL A 76 -2.76 9.60 8.50
CA VAL A 76 -3.59 8.49 8.96
C VAL A 76 -5.03 8.80 8.59
N ARG A 77 -5.67 7.92 7.81
CA ARG A 77 -7.05 8.11 7.37
C ARG A 77 -8.00 7.21 8.13
N HIS A 78 -7.58 6.00 8.43
CA HIS A 78 -8.41 5.06 9.15
C HIS A 78 -7.62 4.36 10.21
N VAL A 79 -8.23 4.15 11.34
CA VAL A 79 -7.64 3.34 12.39
C VAL A 79 -8.59 2.18 12.60
N ARG A 80 -8.14 0.98 12.29
CA ARG A 80 -8.93 -0.22 12.50
C ARG A 80 -8.35 -0.93 13.70
N ARG A 81 -9.04 -0.81 14.80
CA ARG A 81 -8.52 -1.31 16.05
C ARG A 81 -8.16 -2.77 15.98
N GLY A 82 -6.99 -3.06 16.49
CA GLY A 82 -6.52 -4.43 16.54
C GLY A 82 -6.02 -5.00 15.25
N SER A 83 -6.10 -4.26 14.16
CA SER A 83 -5.66 -4.81 12.89
C SER A 83 -4.77 -3.88 12.07
N GLY A 84 -5.07 -2.59 11.97
CA GLY A 84 -4.18 -1.81 11.13
C GLY A 84 -4.58 -0.37 10.93
N LEU A 85 -3.83 0.27 10.04
CA LEU A 85 -3.97 1.68 9.72
C LEU A 85 -4.09 1.85 8.22
N GLY A 86 -5.01 2.72 7.81
CA GLY A 86 -5.06 3.19 6.45
C GLY A 86 -4.35 4.51 6.37
N LEU A 87 -3.39 4.62 5.46
CA LEU A 87 -2.57 5.80 5.28
C LEU A 87 -2.82 6.36 3.89
N ARG A 88 -3.06 7.65 3.80
CA ARG A 88 -3.29 8.32 2.54
C ARG A 88 -2.06 9.12 2.18
N PHE A 89 -1.58 8.97 0.95
CA PHE A 89 -0.43 9.75 0.48
C PHE A 89 -0.86 11.19 0.28
N ILE A 90 -0.06 12.11 0.77
CA ILE A 90 -0.29 13.53 0.54
C ILE A 90 0.80 14.16 -0.28
N ALA A 91 1.97 13.54 -0.37
CA ALA A 91 3.05 14.05 -1.20
C ALA A 91 3.96 12.92 -1.61
N LEU A 92 4.25 12.87 -2.89
CA LEU A 92 5.18 11.93 -3.49
C LEU A 92 6.02 12.69 -4.50
N GLY A 93 7.32 12.47 -4.49
CA GLY A 93 8.16 13.01 -5.54
C GLY A 93 7.84 12.35 -6.87
N ASP A 94 8.29 12.96 -7.95
CA ASP A 94 7.99 12.43 -9.28
C ASP A 94 8.54 11.02 -9.47
N SER A 95 9.77 10.78 -9.03
CA SER A 95 10.36 9.45 -9.15
C SER A 95 9.62 8.43 -8.31
N ASP A 96 9.23 8.83 -7.12
CA ASP A 96 8.50 7.94 -6.22
C ASP A 96 7.14 7.58 -6.82
N ARG A 97 6.48 8.57 -7.39
CA ARG A 97 5.18 8.35 -8.01
C ARG A 97 5.30 7.40 -9.20
N GLN A 98 6.36 7.56 -9.98
CA GLN A 98 6.56 6.69 -11.13
C GLN A 98 6.81 5.26 -10.70
N ARG A 99 7.61 5.07 -9.67
CA ARG A 99 7.86 3.74 -9.14
C ARG A 99 6.60 3.12 -8.58
N LEU A 100 5.79 3.94 -7.92
CA LEU A 100 4.52 3.47 -7.40
C LEU A 100 3.61 2.98 -8.52
N LYS A 101 3.52 3.75 -9.60
CA LYS A 101 2.69 3.36 -10.74
C LYS A 101 3.17 2.05 -11.34
N THR A 102 4.47 1.91 -11.48
CA THR A 102 5.03 0.69 -12.03
C THR A 102 4.75 -0.50 -11.12
N LEU A 103 4.91 -0.29 -9.82
CA LEU A 103 4.59 -1.32 -8.83
C LEU A 103 3.13 -1.76 -8.94
N LEU A 104 2.23 -0.79 -9.02
CA LEU A 104 0.81 -1.11 -9.09
C LEU A 104 0.46 -1.88 -10.36
N THR A 105 1.10 -1.54 -11.45
CA THR A 105 0.90 -2.29 -12.69
C THR A 105 1.37 -3.73 -12.53
N ARG A 106 2.51 -3.92 -11.91
CA ARG A 106 3.04 -5.27 -11.68
C ARG A 106 2.14 -6.08 -10.77
N LEU A 107 1.67 -5.47 -9.69
CA LEU A 107 0.79 -6.17 -8.75
C LEU A 107 -0.54 -6.53 -9.39
N ARG A 108 -1.05 -5.65 -10.23
CA ARG A 108 -2.32 -5.90 -10.92
C ARG A 108 -2.17 -7.08 -11.87
N THR A 109 -1.08 -7.13 -12.58
CA THR A 109 -0.82 -8.21 -13.51
C THR A 109 -0.67 -9.54 -12.77
N SER A 110 0.05 -9.52 -11.66
CA SER A 110 0.21 -10.72 -10.84
C SER A 110 -1.12 -11.20 -10.29
N GLY A 111 -1.93 -10.26 -9.82
CA GLY A 111 -3.23 -10.62 -9.29
C GLY A 111 -4.17 -11.13 -10.34
N ALA A 112 -4.01 -10.67 -11.57
CA ALA A 112 -4.87 -11.11 -12.66
C ALA A 112 -4.53 -12.50 -13.13
N GLN A 113 -3.37 -13.00 -12.75
CA GLN A 113 -2.96 -14.33 -13.15
C GLN A 113 -2.78 -15.20 -11.93
N PRO A 114 -3.83 -15.56 -11.38
CA PRO A 114 -3.74 -16.31 -10.17
C PRO A 114 -3.28 -17.67 -10.47
N SER A 115 -3.09 -18.11 -10.33
CA SER A 115 -2.90 -19.24 -10.53
C SER A 115 -2.23 -19.89 -11.26
N SER A 116 -2.03 -19.75 -11.48
CA SER A 116 -1.56 -20.10 -12.23
C SER A 116 -0.50 -20.58 -11.84
N HIS A 117 -0.65 -20.58 -11.39
CA HIS A 117 0.09 -20.94 -11.31
C HIS A 117 0.60 -21.61 -10.79
N PRO A 118 0.43 -21.93 -10.91
CA PRO A 118 0.94 -22.45 -10.54
C PRO A 118 1.81 -23.11 -10.56
N PHE A 119 1.90 -23.05 -10.43
CA PHE A 119 2.47 -23.27 -10.57
C PHE A 119 3.32 -23.58 -11.04
N PRO A 120 3.43 -23.72 -11.17
CA PRO A 120 4.23 -23.69 -11.64
C PRO A 120 5.12 -23.92 -11.98
N GLN A 121 5.21 -23.80 -11.70
CA GLN A 121 5.78 -23.62 -11.93
C GLN A 121 6.71 -23.95 -11.92
N LEU A 122 6.62 -24.18 -11.35
CA LEU A 122 7.28 -24.12 -11.21
C LEU A 122 8.05 -24.68 -11.56
N GLU A 123 7.89 -24.70 -11.63
CA GLU A 123 8.21 -24.63 -11.95
C GLU A 123 8.78 -24.71 -12.47
N GLN A 124 8.91 -25.07 -12.48
CA GLN A 124 9.19 -24.73 -12.99
C GLN A 124 9.85 -24.72 -13.20
N LEU A 125 10.12 -24.97 -12.81
CA LEU A 125 10.39 -24.65 -12.94
C LEU A 125 10.73 -24.83 -13.11
#